data_99bca21b5da6fe9ad07036f8104cc289
#
_entry.id   99bca21b5da6fe9ad07036f8104cc289
#
_cell.length_a   1.000
_cell.length_b   1.000
_cell.length_c   1.000
_cell.angle_alpha   90.00
_cell.angle_beta   90.00
_cell.angle_gamma   90.00
#
_symmetry.space_group_name_H-M   'P 1'
#
loop_
_entity.id
_entity.type
_entity.pdbx_description
1 polymer ?
#
loop_
_entity_poly.entity_id
_entity_poly.type
_entity_poly.pdbx_seq_one_letter_code
_entity_poly.pdbx_strand_id
1 'polypeptide(L)'
;MRPQRISIHPWRKPVPRPNNRIPINNQRSMGTPNLGQAPSNPNPKRLAIALGDPAGIGAEVTLKAIAQGPWGDSPPLLVGCRRWLEASYQSLKGRSIEALTDPAELEMVDQPLGEAVELGQSNAACGDASFQWLTAAVELVQAGRCHSLVTAPIAKSSWHDANHRYPGQTERLAELTGSPNASMLFTAKTPHSSWRLNTLLATSHIPLAAVPQALDQALIWRKLDALVDFCRRFSAAPHLVVAGLNPHAGENGQLGIEESLWLEAALNAWRELHPDVRLEGPLPPDTCWLSAAQAWQGKGSGPDGYLALYHDQGLIPVKLLAFDAAVNTTLGLPFLRTSPDHGTGFGIAGQGIARPDSMAAAMAAALELG
;
A
#
# COMPACT_ATOMS: atom_id res chain seq x y z
N MET A 1 8.71 55.71 1.83
CA MET A 1 9.43 54.51 2.20
C MET A 1 9.97 53.88 0.92
N ARG A 2 11.28 53.76 0.78
CA ARG A 2 11.92 53.18 -0.43
C ARG A 2 12.05 51.68 -0.30
N PRO A 3 11.87 50.86 -1.36
CA PRO A 3 12.06 49.42 -1.30
C PRO A 3 13.54 49.03 -1.28
N GLN A 4 13.92 48.09 -0.42
CA GLN A 4 15.27 47.54 -0.33
C GLN A 4 15.52 46.60 -1.51
N ARG A 5 16.69 46.71 -2.14
CA ARG A 5 17.19 45.80 -3.17
C ARG A 5 17.79 44.56 -2.53
N ILE A 6 17.35 43.42 -2.94
CA ILE A 6 17.96 42.09 -2.59
C ILE A 6 19.11 41.86 -3.57
N SER A 7 20.32 41.72 -3.02
CA SER A 7 21.55 41.38 -3.74
C SER A 7 21.60 39.90 -4.09
N ILE A 8 21.78 39.57 -5.39
CA ILE A 8 21.97 38.22 -5.91
C ILE A 8 23.49 37.99 -6.01
N HIS A 9 24.03 36.99 -5.29
CA HIS A 9 25.43 36.57 -5.41
C HIS A 9 25.63 35.60 -6.58
N PRO A 10 26.77 35.68 -7.31
CA PRO A 10 27.00 34.91 -8.53
C PRO A 10 27.54 33.50 -8.23
N TRP A 11 27.25 32.61 -9.16
CA TRP A 11 27.56 31.22 -9.31
C TRP A 11 29.01 30.82 -8.96
N ARG A 12 29.19 29.74 -8.19
CA ARG A 12 30.46 29.01 -8.02
C ARG A 12 30.70 28.06 -9.20
N LYS A 13 31.95 28.06 -9.69
CA LYS A 13 32.43 27.19 -10.76
C LYS A 13 32.53 25.72 -10.30
N PRO A 14 32.36 24.74 -11.21
CA PRO A 14 32.45 23.32 -10.88
C PRO A 14 33.90 22.86 -10.67
N VAL A 15 34.08 21.97 -9.68
CA VAL A 15 35.34 21.30 -9.35
C VAL A 15 35.55 20.09 -10.30
N PRO A 16 36.78 19.85 -10.82
CA PRO A 16 37.04 18.73 -11.73
C PRO A 16 37.11 17.40 -10.98
N ARG A 17 36.55 16.33 -11.61
CA ARG A 17 36.56 14.94 -11.13
C ARG A 17 37.95 14.30 -11.37
N PRO A 18 38.48 13.49 -10.45
CA PRO A 18 39.68 12.69 -10.73
C PRO A 18 39.33 11.45 -11.58
N ASN A 19 40.13 11.23 -12.61
CA ASN A 19 40.17 10.02 -13.45
C ASN A 19 40.82 8.87 -12.67
N ASN A 20 40.05 7.83 -12.33
CA ASN A 20 40.63 6.55 -11.91
C ASN A 20 40.18 5.46 -12.90
N ARG A 21 41.08 5.17 -13.88
CA ARG A 21 41.00 3.96 -14.70
C ARG A 21 41.70 2.83 -13.95
N ILE A 22 40.96 1.77 -13.62
CA ILE A 22 41.49 0.50 -13.15
C ILE A 22 41.70 -0.40 -14.39
N PRO A 23 42.86 -1.06 -14.56
CA PRO A 23 43.15 -1.90 -15.72
C PRO A 23 42.38 -3.24 -15.62
N ILE A 24 41.77 -3.63 -16.72
CA ILE A 24 41.13 -4.95 -16.91
C ILE A 24 42.23 -5.95 -17.20
N ASN A 25 42.45 -6.90 -16.29
CA ASN A 25 43.30 -8.05 -16.54
C ASN A 25 42.44 -9.22 -17.00
N ASN A 26 42.77 -9.72 -18.19
CA ASN A 26 42.10 -10.82 -18.89
C ASN A 26 42.67 -12.19 -18.43
N GLN A 27 41.80 -13.18 -18.51
CA GLN A 27 42.04 -14.63 -18.48
C GLN A 27 42.06 -15.36 -17.15
N ARG A 28 40.89 -15.99 -16.89
CA ARG A 28 40.86 -17.43 -16.53
C ARG A 28 39.49 -17.99 -16.92
N SER A 29 39.53 -18.93 -17.86
CA SER A 29 38.43 -19.83 -18.19
C SER A 29 38.10 -20.69 -16.96
N MET A 30 36.89 -20.57 -16.45
CA MET A 30 36.32 -21.54 -15.50
C MET A 30 34.94 -21.97 -16.01
N GLY A 31 34.73 -23.29 -15.92
CA GLY A 31 33.65 -24.04 -16.51
C GLY A 31 32.27 -23.50 -16.18
N THR A 32 31.37 -23.73 -17.13
CA THR A 32 29.94 -23.50 -16.99
C THR A 32 29.40 -24.12 -15.72
N PRO A 33 28.80 -23.34 -14.79
CA PRO A 33 28.03 -23.95 -13.72
C PRO A 33 26.80 -24.61 -14.33
N ASN A 34 26.65 -25.87 -14.06
CA ASN A 34 25.46 -26.67 -14.29
C ASN A 34 24.27 -25.90 -13.67
N LEU A 35 23.38 -25.36 -14.52
CA LEU A 35 22.12 -24.79 -14.10
C LEU A 35 21.28 -25.95 -13.58
N GLY A 36 21.45 -26.26 -12.30
CA GLY A 36 20.61 -27.16 -11.54
C GLY A 36 19.15 -26.76 -11.77
N GLN A 37 18.32 -27.75 -12.05
CA GLN A 37 16.87 -27.67 -12.21
C GLN A 37 16.30 -26.71 -11.16
N ALA A 38 15.47 -25.76 -11.59
CA ALA A 38 14.65 -24.95 -10.71
C ALA A 38 13.91 -25.85 -9.75
N PRO A 39 13.86 -25.54 -8.44
CA PRO A 39 13.15 -26.36 -7.48
C PRO A 39 11.68 -26.42 -7.90
N SER A 40 11.21 -27.62 -8.19
CA SER A 40 9.84 -27.93 -8.53
C SER A 40 9.01 -27.96 -7.24
N ASN A 41 8.74 -26.79 -6.66
CA ASN A 41 7.59 -26.58 -5.77
C ASN A 41 7.37 -25.05 -5.68
N PRO A 42 6.24 -24.50 -6.16
CA PRO A 42 5.92 -23.13 -5.84
C PRO A 42 5.83 -23.03 -4.31
N ASN A 43 6.63 -22.17 -3.70
CA ASN A 43 6.55 -21.90 -2.26
C ASN A 43 5.08 -21.69 -1.89
N PRO A 44 4.55 -22.42 -0.89
CA PRO A 44 3.15 -22.30 -0.52
C PRO A 44 2.84 -20.85 -0.24
N LYS A 45 1.71 -20.34 -0.79
CA LYS A 45 1.28 -18.96 -0.59
C LYS A 45 1.02 -18.72 0.90
N ARG A 46 2.00 -18.18 1.60
CA ARG A 46 1.97 -17.89 3.02
C ARG A 46 2.05 -16.40 3.28
N LEU A 47 1.20 -15.89 4.18
CA LEU A 47 1.21 -14.48 4.60
C LEU A 47 2.16 -14.25 5.78
N ALA A 48 2.92 -13.15 5.76
CA ALA A 48 3.50 -12.57 6.96
C ALA A 48 2.53 -11.51 7.49
N ILE A 49 2.20 -11.53 8.79
CA ILE A 49 1.32 -10.54 9.42
C ILE A 49 2.06 -9.82 10.53
N ALA A 50 2.35 -8.53 10.34
CA ALA A 50 2.85 -7.67 11.40
C ALA A 50 1.70 -7.16 12.26
N LEU A 51 1.73 -7.41 13.59
CA LEU A 51 0.61 -7.18 14.50
C LEU A 51 0.32 -5.70 14.81
N GLY A 52 1.15 -4.76 14.32
CA GLY A 52 0.92 -3.32 14.46
C GLY A 52 1.14 -2.80 15.87
N ASP A 53 0.48 -1.70 16.21
CA ASP A 53 0.61 -1.06 17.52
C ASP A 53 -0.04 -1.92 18.62
N PRO A 54 0.72 -2.38 19.64
CA PRO A 54 0.20 -3.29 20.64
C PRO A 54 -0.86 -2.67 21.56
N ALA A 55 -0.97 -1.35 21.65
CA ALA A 55 -2.03 -0.68 22.41
C ALA A 55 -3.36 -0.57 21.63
N GLY A 56 -3.37 -0.93 20.33
CA GLY A 56 -4.52 -0.84 19.45
C GLY A 56 -5.29 -2.15 19.28
N ILE A 57 -6.15 -2.18 18.24
CA ILE A 57 -7.02 -3.32 17.91
C ILE A 57 -6.32 -4.39 17.05
N GLY A 58 -5.03 -4.24 16.75
CA GLY A 58 -4.29 -5.12 15.82
C GLY A 58 -4.39 -6.61 16.17
N ALA A 59 -4.19 -6.98 17.45
CA ALA A 59 -4.37 -8.37 17.91
C ALA A 59 -5.80 -8.87 17.69
N GLU A 60 -6.80 -8.08 18.10
CA GLU A 60 -8.21 -8.45 18.04
C GLU A 60 -8.65 -8.72 16.59
N VAL A 61 -8.41 -7.76 15.68
CA VAL A 61 -8.84 -7.91 14.28
C VAL A 61 -8.08 -9.02 13.56
N THR A 62 -6.81 -9.26 13.92
CA THR A 62 -6.01 -10.35 13.35
C THR A 62 -6.52 -11.71 13.80
N LEU A 63 -6.73 -11.92 15.09
CA LEU A 63 -7.22 -13.21 15.62
C LEU A 63 -8.64 -13.55 15.11
N LYS A 64 -9.51 -12.56 15.00
CA LYS A 64 -10.85 -12.70 14.41
C LYS A 64 -10.77 -12.99 12.90
N ALA A 65 -9.94 -12.27 12.15
CA ALA A 65 -9.77 -12.49 10.72
C ALA A 65 -9.23 -13.89 10.43
N ILE A 66 -8.22 -14.35 11.20
CA ILE A 66 -7.67 -15.72 11.03
C ILE A 66 -8.75 -16.78 11.30
N ALA A 67 -9.63 -16.58 12.28
CA ALA A 67 -10.72 -17.49 12.58
C ALA A 67 -11.76 -17.63 11.44
N GLN A 68 -11.80 -16.71 10.49
CA GLN A 68 -12.65 -16.78 9.30
C GLN A 68 -12.06 -17.67 8.18
N GLY A 69 -10.81 -18.19 8.35
CA GLY A 69 -10.07 -18.95 7.35
C GLY A 69 -10.79 -20.16 6.75
N PRO A 70 -10.15 -20.88 5.85
CA PRO A 70 -8.69 -21.06 5.69
C PRO A 70 -8.01 -19.94 4.88
N TRP A 71 -6.74 -19.67 5.20
CA TRP A 71 -5.94 -18.63 4.57
C TRP A 71 -4.74 -19.23 3.81
N GLY A 72 -5.00 -19.67 2.57
CA GLY A 72 -4.00 -20.27 1.71
C GLY A 72 -3.65 -21.73 2.11
N ASP A 73 -2.53 -22.22 1.58
CA ASP A 73 -2.05 -23.60 1.78
C ASP A 73 -1.32 -23.78 3.11
N SER A 74 -0.94 -22.69 3.75
CA SER A 74 -0.22 -22.67 5.03
C SER A 74 -0.77 -21.57 5.94
N PRO A 75 -0.87 -21.83 7.26
CA PRO A 75 -1.27 -20.81 8.22
C PRO A 75 -0.40 -19.55 8.12
N PRO A 76 -0.95 -18.35 8.35
CA PRO A 76 -0.18 -17.12 8.38
C PRO A 76 0.94 -17.20 9.43
N LEU A 77 2.08 -16.54 9.14
CA LEU A 77 3.18 -16.34 10.07
C LEU A 77 3.05 -14.97 10.73
N LEU A 78 2.79 -14.94 12.03
CA LEU A 78 2.64 -13.70 12.78
C LEU A 78 4.00 -13.15 13.21
N VAL A 79 4.11 -11.83 13.27
CA VAL A 79 5.28 -11.13 13.83
C VAL A 79 4.82 -10.19 14.93
N GLY A 80 5.29 -10.44 16.15
CA GLY A 80 4.88 -9.69 17.33
C GLY A 80 5.32 -10.35 18.63
N CYS A 81 4.82 -9.90 19.76
CA CYS A 81 5.10 -10.48 21.06
C CYS A 81 4.08 -11.58 21.40
N ARG A 82 4.54 -12.83 21.53
CA ARG A 82 3.69 -13.99 21.83
C ARG A 82 2.96 -13.80 23.15
N ARG A 83 3.68 -13.47 24.21
CA ARG A 83 3.10 -13.26 25.55
C ARG A 83 2.00 -12.20 25.57
N TRP A 84 2.20 -11.11 24.84
CA TRP A 84 1.19 -10.04 24.71
C TRP A 84 -0.02 -10.52 23.90
N LEU A 85 0.18 -11.27 22.80
CA LEU A 85 -0.92 -11.79 22.00
C LEU A 85 -1.77 -12.80 22.77
N GLU A 86 -1.15 -13.70 23.54
CA GLU A 86 -1.83 -14.64 24.43
C GLU A 86 -2.63 -13.93 25.52
N ALA A 87 -2.05 -12.89 26.16
CA ALA A 87 -2.77 -12.08 27.14
C ALA A 87 -3.96 -11.33 26.52
N SER A 88 -3.80 -10.80 25.30
CA SER A 88 -4.87 -10.16 24.54
C SER A 88 -5.99 -11.15 24.22
N TYR A 89 -5.66 -12.37 23.75
CA TYR A 89 -6.62 -13.43 23.51
C TYR A 89 -7.42 -13.79 24.76
N GLN A 90 -6.76 -14.00 25.89
CA GLN A 90 -7.44 -14.34 27.15
C GLN A 90 -8.39 -13.23 27.60
N SER A 91 -8.00 -11.96 27.44
CA SER A 91 -8.86 -10.81 27.72
C SER A 91 -10.09 -10.71 26.81
N LEU A 92 -9.94 -11.10 25.54
CA LEU A 92 -10.99 -11.01 24.52
C LEU A 92 -11.93 -12.22 24.51
N LYS A 93 -11.46 -13.40 24.93
CA LYS A 93 -12.20 -14.69 24.84
C LYS A 93 -13.59 -14.64 25.50
N GLY A 94 -13.78 -13.84 26.53
CA GLY A 94 -15.07 -13.67 27.21
C GLY A 94 -15.89 -12.46 26.77
N ARG A 95 -15.37 -11.63 25.83
CA ARG A 95 -15.99 -10.37 25.40
C ARG A 95 -16.34 -10.36 23.94
N SER A 96 -15.54 -11.04 23.09
CA SER A 96 -15.78 -11.09 21.65
C SER A 96 -17.00 -11.95 21.31
N ILE A 97 -17.88 -11.42 20.47
CA ILE A 97 -19.01 -12.17 19.89
C ILE A 97 -18.51 -13.05 18.75
N GLU A 98 -17.53 -12.59 17.98
CA GLU A 98 -16.92 -13.34 16.86
C GLU A 98 -15.87 -14.31 17.40
N ALA A 99 -15.67 -15.40 16.65
CA ALA A 99 -14.64 -16.40 16.96
C ALA A 99 -13.23 -15.76 16.94
N LEU A 100 -12.38 -16.26 17.81
CA LEU A 100 -10.96 -15.90 17.90
C LEU A 100 -10.13 -17.17 17.70
N THR A 101 -9.11 -17.11 16.85
CA THR A 101 -8.11 -18.19 16.76
C THR A 101 -7.23 -18.18 18.01
N ASP A 102 -6.99 -19.37 18.59
CA ASP A 102 -6.08 -19.48 19.73
C ASP A 102 -4.63 -19.22 19.27
N PRO A 103 -3.90 -18.28 19.89
CA PRO A 103 -2.50 -18.04 19.55
C PRO A 103 -1.58 -19.24 19.69
N ALA A 104 -1.95 -20.24 20.52
CA ALA A 104 -1.20 -21.48 20.68
C ALA A 104 -1.17 -22.31 19.38
N GLU A 105 -2.17 -22.16 18.50
CA GLU A 105 -2.27 -22.84 17.21
C GLU A 105 -1.50 -22.10 16.08
N LEU A 106 -0.95 -20.91 16.38
CA LEU A 106 -0.34 -20.06 15.39
C LEU A 106 1.19 -20.07 15.47
N GLU A 107 1.83 -20.17 14.30
CA GLU A 107 3.27 -19.94 14.19
C GLU A 107 3.56 -18.44 14.25
N MET A 108 4.60 -18.06 15.00
CA MET A 108 4.95 -16.68 15.11
C MET A 108 6.45 -16.47 15.32
N VAL A 109 6.95 -15.37 14.76
CA VAL A 109 8.26 -14.81 15.10
C VAL A 109 8.06 -13.95 16.33
N ASP A 110 8.51 -14.48 17.47
CA ASP A 110 8.35 -13.82 18.76
C ASP A 110 9.40 -12.71 18.93
N GLN A 111 8.91 -11.48 19.10
CA GLN A 111 9.70 -10.30 19.44
C GLN A 111 9.11 -9.68 20.69
N PRO A 112 9.70 -9.97 21.86
CA PRO A 112 9.14 -9.57 23.15
C PRO A 112 9.03 -8.06 23.31
N LEU A 113 7.95 -7.62 23.96
CA LEU A 113 7.79 -6.26 24.45
C LEU A 113 8.67 -6.04 25.67
N GLY A 114 9.39 -4.91 25.70
CA GLY A 114 10.21 -4.52 26.86
C GLY A 114 9.41 -4.05 28.07
N GLU A 115 8.17 -3.60 27.85
CA GLU A 115 7.30 -2.99 28.86
C GLU A 115 5.86 -3.52 28.76
N ALA A 116 5.09 -3.33 29.82
CA ALA A 116 3.65 -3.62 29.82
C ALA A 116 2.91 -2.62 28.92
N VAL A 117 1.91 -3.11 28.19
CA VAL A 117 1.07 -2.30 27.30
C VAL A 117 -0.24 -1.97 28.01
N GLU A 118 -0.61 -0.70 28.00
CA GLU A 118 -1.94 -0.23 28.38
C GLU A 118 -2.79 -0.07 27.11
N LEU A 119 -3.85 -0.87 26.99
CA LEU A 119 -4.73 -0.82 25.83
C LEU A 119 -5.38 0.56 25.69
N GLY A 120 -5.39 1.09 24.48
CA GLY A 120 -5.92 2.42 24.19
C GLY A 120 -4.93 3.57 24.40
N GLN A 121 -3.77 3.32 25.02
CA GLN A 121 -2.75 4.32 25.32
C GLN A 121 -1.40 3.91 24.74
N SER A 122 -1.15 4.28 23.50
CA SER A 122 0.14 4.00 22.87
C SER A 122 1.23 4.96 23.36
N ASN A 123 2.46 4.47 23.39
CA ASN A 123 3.65 5.18 23.86
C ASN A 123 4.87 4.85 22.97
N ALA A 124 6.04 5.39 23.31
CA ALA A 124 7.27 5.13 22.57
C ALA A 124 7.64 3.63 22.51
N ALA A 125 7.42 2.85 23.59
CA ALA A 125 7.70 1.42 23.58
C ALA A 125 6.78 0.65 22.62
N CYS A 126 5.48 1.03 22.54
CA CYS A 126 4.54 0.50 21.54
C CYS A 126 4.96 0.89 20.12
N GLY A 127 5.41 2.12 19.96
CA GLY A 127 5.95 2.62 18.69
C GLY A 127 7.15 1.82 18.21
N ASP A 128 8.15 1.64 19.08
CA ASP A 128 9.35 0.86 18.75
C ASP A 128 9.02 -0.60 18.44
N ALA A 129 8.18 -1.25 19.24
CA ALA A 129 7.75 -2.62 19.02
C ALA A 129 7.09 -2.80 17.64
N SER A 130 6.11 -1.95 17.32
CA SER A 130 5.41 -2.03 16.02
C SER A 130 6.34 -1.75 14.83
N PHE A 131 7.36 -0.91 15.01
CA PHE A 131 8.39 -0.64 14.01
C PHE A 131 9.30 -1.85 13.79
N GLN A 132 9.75 -2.50 14.86
CA GLN A 132 10.57 -3.70 14.79
C GLN A 132 9.79 -4.87 14.17
N TRP A 133 8.54 -5.07 14.56
CA TRP A 133 7.69 -6.12 14.00
C TRP A 133 7.45 -5.95 12.50
N LEU A 134 7.24 -4.71 12.05
CA LEU A 134 7.15 -4.42 10.62
C LEU A 134 8.45 -4.77 9.90
N THR A 135 9.59 -4.39 10.46
CA THR A 135 10.92 -4.66 9.88
C THR A 135 11.15 -6.17 9.73
N ALA A 136 10.93 -6.95 10.80
CA ALA A 136 11.08 -8.39 10.76
C ALA A 136 10.10 -9.08 9.79
N ALA A 137 8.87 -8.57 9.68
CA ALA A 137 7.90 -9.10 8.71
C ALA A 137 8.35 -8.88 7.25
N VAL A 138 8.98 -7.74 6.95
CA VAL A 138 9.59 -7.47 5.64
C VAL A 138 10.73 -8.46 5.36
N GLU A 139 11.61 -8.70 6.34
CA GLU A 139 12.72 -9.64 6.21
C GLU A 139 12.23 -11.06 5.88
N LEU A 140 11.12 -11.50 6.47
CA LEU A 140 10.51 -12.80 6.16
C LEU A 140 10.07 -12.91 4.70
N VAL A 141 9.47 -11.86 4.15
CA VAL A 141 9.03 -11.85 2.75
C VAL A 141 10.23 -11.76 1.81
N GLN A 142 11.20 -10.91 2.09
CA GLN A 142 12.44 -10.79 1.30
C GLN A 142 13.26 -12.10 1.32
N ALA A 143 13.25 -12.84 2.42
CA ALA A 143 13.90 -14.15 2.53
C ALA A 143 13.10 -15.29 1.86
N GLY A 144 11.94 -15.02 1.24
CA GLY A 144 11.08 -16.00 0.60
C GLY A 144 10.37 -16.96 1.56
N ARG A 145 10.37 -16.67 2.87
CA ARG A 145 9.63 -17.48 3.87
C ARG A 145 8.12 -17.22 3.84
N CYS A 146 7.75 -16.02 3.37
CA CYS A 146 6.37 -15.64 3.14
C CYS A 146 6.26 -15.00 1.74
N HIS A 147 5.06 -15.11 1.16
CA HIS A 147 4.78 -14.62 -0.19
C HIS A 147 4.36 -13.15 -0.22
N SER A 148 3.58 -12.71 0.76
CA SER A 148 3.01 -11.36 0.84
C SER A 148 3.00 -10.87 2.29
N LEU A 149 2.93 -9.55 2.45
CA LEU A 149 2.91 -8.88 3.75
C LEU A 149 1.52 -8.30 4.03
N VAL A 150 0.97 -8.60 5.20
CA VAL A 150 -0.21 -7.92 5.75
C VAL A 150 0.21 -7.15 7.00
N THR A 151 -0.18 -5.88 7.12
CA THR A 151 0.20 -5.08 8.28
C THR A 151 -1.01 -4.56 9.02
N ALA A 152 -1.10 -4.83 10.31
CA ALA A 152 -2.06 -4.19 11.18
C ALA A 152 -1.72 -2.70 11.42
N PRO A 153 -2.69 -1.90 11.90
CA PRO A 153 -2.51 -0.46 12.07
C PRO A 153 -1.41 -0.08 13.07
N ILE A 154 -0.74 1.03 12.80
CA ILE A 154 0.25 1.66 13.70
C ILE A 154 -0.13 3.09 14.05
N ALA A 155 0.40 3.59 15.17
CA ALA A 155 0.32 5.00 15.52
C ALA A 155 1.60 5.74 15.11
N LYS A 156 1.47 6.71 14.21
CA LYS A 156 2.61 7.54 13.75
C LYS A 156 3.21 8.37 14.89
N SER A 157 2.38 8.86 15.81
CA SER A 157 2.83 9.57 17.01
C SER A 157 3.78 8.71 17.84
N SER A 158 3.42 7.45 18.10
CA SER A 158 4.23 6.53 18.90
C SER A 158 5.54 6.16 18.21
N TRP A 159 5.53 6.04 16.88
CA TRP A 159 6.76 5.92 16.09
C TRP A 159 7.66 7.14 16.28
N HIS A 160 7.10 8.36 16.20
CA HIS A 160 7.85 9.60 16.42
C HIS A 160 8.39 9.71 17.85
N ASP A 161 7.61 9.31 18.85
CA ASP A 161 8.04 9.28 20.25
C ASP A 161 9.18 8.29 20.47
N ALA A 162 9.21 7.19 19.70
CA ALA A 162 10.31 6.23 19.65
C ALA A 162 11.48 6.68 18.73
N ASN A 163 11.48 7.92 18.24
CA ASN A 163 12.45 8.49 17.30
C ASN A 163 12.44 7.89 15.88
N HIS A 164 11.43 7.12 15.50
CA HIS A 164 11.24 6.65 14.14
C HIS A 164 10.50 7.70 13.31
N ARG A 165 11.23 8.52 12.55
CA ARG A 165 10.73 9.71 11.84
C ARG A 165 10.20 9.37 10.44
N TYR A 166 9.13 8.59 10.35
CA TYR A 166 8.47 8.23 9.09
C TYR A 166 7.04 8.80 9.03
N PRO A 167 6.58 9.28 7.86
CA PRO A 167 5.20 9.70 7.65
C PRO A 167 4.19 8.55 7.83
N GLY A 168 4.64 7.31 7.59
CA GLY A 168 3.83 6.10 7.75
C GLY A 168 4.58 4.82 7.38
N GLN A 169 3.84 3.71 7.30
CA GLN A 169 4.43 2.42 6.96
C GLN A 169 4.97 2.38 5.52
N THR A 170 4.32 3.08 4.59
CA THR A 170 4.70 3.05 3.16
C THR A 170 6.12 3.55 2.95
N GLU A 171 6.51 4.64 3.60
CA GLU A 171 7.85 5.22 3.48
C GLU A 171 8.91 4.32 4.13
N ARG A 172 8.58 3.68 5.26
CA ARG A 172 9.48 2.69 5.86
C ARG A 172 9.65 1.46 4.98
N LEU A 173 8.58 0.96 4.39
CA LEU A 173 8.62 -0.16 3.45
C LEU A 173 9.45 0.18 2.20
N ALA A 174 9.27 1.38 1.66
CA ALA A 174 10.05 1.87 0.53
C ALA A 174 11.56 1.88 0.82
N GLU A 175 11.95 2.32 2.01
CA GLU A 175 13.35 2.32 2.46
C GLU A 175 13.89 0.90 2.62
N LEU A 176 13.18 0.02 3.35
CA LEU A 176 13.60 -1.37 3.61
C LEU A 176 13.79 -2.18 2.33
N THR A 177 13.05 -1.82 1.27
CA THR A 177 13.07 -2.56 0.00
C THR A 177 13.85 -1.84 -1.11
N GLY A 178 14.37 -0.63 -0.85
CA GLY A 178 15.00 0.19 -1.87
C GLY A 178 14.02 0.63 -2.99
N SER A 179 12.73 0.79 -2.68
CA SER A 179 11.64 1.04 -3.64
C SER A 179 11.15 2.50 -3.58
N PRO A 180 11.83 3.46 -4.25
CA PRO A 180 11.50 4.89 -4.12
C PRO A 180 10.14 5.27 -4.73
N ASN A 181 9.55 4.40 -5.53
CA ASN A 181 8.30 4.64 -6.25
C ASN A 181 7.07 3.96 -5.60
N ALA A 182 7.16 3.63 -4.31
CA ALA A 182 6.02 3.07 -3.59
C ALA A 182 4.77 3.95 -3.75
N SER A 183 3.64 3.31 -4.06
CA SER A 183 2.41 4.01 -4.42
C SER A 183 1.22 3.41 -3.67
N MET A 184 0.28 4.27 -3.28
CA MET A 184 -0.91 3.87 -2.54
C MET A 184 -2.06 3.58 -3.51
N LEU A 185 -2.52 2.34 -3.49
CA LEU A 185 -3.68 1.85 -4.23
C LEU A 185 -4.72 1.33 -3.24
N PHE A 186 -5.98 1.60 -3.50
CA PHE A 186 -7.10 0.95 -2.81
C PHE A 186 -7.75 -0.05 -3.75
N THR A 187 -7.86 -1.30 -3.28
CA THR A 187 -8.56 -2.36 -4.00
C THR A 187 -9.72 -2.89 -3.18
N ALA A 188 -10.86 -3.14 -3.83
CA ALA A 188 -12.01 -3.76 -3.18
C ALA A 188 -12.70 -4.71 -4.16
N LYS A 189 -12.94 -5.96 -3.75
CA LYS A 189 -13.69 -6.93 -4.56
C LYS A 189 -15.19 -6.75 -4.31
N THR A 190 -15.98 -6.60 -5.39
CA THR A 190 -17.43 -6.54 -5.24
C THR A 190 -17.98 -7.89 -4.76
N PRO A 191 -19.04 -7.90 -3.92
CA PRO A 191 -19.66 -9.15 -3.50
C PRO A 191 -20.47 -9.86 -4.62
N HIS A 192 -20.68 -9.18 -5.77
CA HIS A 192 -21.58 -9.65 -6.83
C HIS A 192 -20.87 -10.30 -8.03
N SER A 193 -19.54 -10.13 -8.15
CA SER A 193 -18.77 -10.66 -9.28
C SER A 193 -17.28 -10.78 -8.91
N SER A 194 -16.43 -11.16 -9.89
CA SER A 194 -14.97 -11.11 -9.74
C SER A 194 -14.38 -9.72 -9.91
N TRP A 195 -15.15 -8.71 -10.31
CA TRP A 195 -14.67 -7.36 -10.56
C TRP A 195 -14.16 -6.70 -9.27
N ARG A 196 -13.11 -5.87 -9.43
CA ARG A 196 -12.48 -5.11 -8.36
C ARG A 196 -12.48 -3.62 -8.68
N LEU A 197 -12.87 -2.82 -7.69
CA LEU A 197 -12.59 -1.39 -7.71
C LEU A 197 -11.12 -1.18 -7.32
N ASN A 198 -10.29 -0.78 -8.26
CA ASN A 198 -8.89 -0.47 -8.02
C ASN A 198 -8.64 1.01 -8.27
N THR A 199 -8.23 1.74 -7.25
CA THR A 199 -8.01 3.19 -7.31
C THR A 199 -6.61 3.53 -6.84
N LEU A 200 -5.74 3.93 -7.78
CA LEU A 200 -4.38 4.40 -7.49
C LEU A 200 -4.39 5.91 -7.30
N LEU A 201 -3.63 6.39 -6.33
CA LEU A 201 -3.46 7.82 -6.07
C LEU A 201 -2.18 8.33 -6.72
N ALA A 202 -2.29 9.37 -7.55
CA ALA A 202 -1.12 10.08 -8.10
C ALA A 202 -0.42 10.86 -6.97
N THR A 203 -1.16 11.66 -6.23
CA THR A 203 -0.70 12.32 -5.00
C THR A 203 -1.52 11.84 -3.81
N SER A 204 -0.90 11.74 -2.64
CA SER A 204 -1.56 11.35 -1.39
C SER A 204 -1.45 12.49 -0.37
N HIS A 205 -1.06 12.31 0.82
CA HIS A 205 -1.06 13.19 1.99
C HIS A 205 -0.37 14.57 1.81
N ILE A 206 -0.77 15.34 0.81
CA ILE A 206 -0.34 16.73 0.58
C ILE A 206 -1.56 17.67 0.60
N PRO A 207 -1.37 18.96 0.94
CA PRO A 207 -2.45 19.94 0.85
C PRO A 207 -3.02 20.02 -0.57
N LEU A 208 -4.35 20.18 -0.70
CA LEU A 208 -5.01 20.26 -2.00
C LEU A 208 -4.41 21.39 -2.90
N ALA A 209 -4.05 22.52 -2.31
CA ALA A 209 -3.40 23.62 -3.03
C ALA A 209 -2.02 23.28 -3.61
N ALA A 210 -1.36 22.22 -3.11
CA ALA A 210 -0.07 21.75 -3.62
C ALA A 210 -0.21 20.70 -4.73
N VAL A 211 -1.40 20.15 -4.95
CA VAL A 211 -1.63 19.08 -5.92
C VAL A 211 -1.26 19.50 -7.34
N PRO A 212 -1.72 20.63 -7.89
CA PRO A 212 -1.38 21.01 -9.27
C PRO A 212 0.12 21.10 -9.53
N GLN A 213 0.89 21.60 -8.55
CA GLN A 213 2.35 21.74 -8.66
C GLN A 213 3.09 20.41 -8.48
N ALA A 214 2.48 19.43 -7.80
CA ALA A 214 3.06 18.10 -7.59
C ALA A 214 2.83 17.15 -8.78
N LEU A 215 1.90 17.51 -9.68
CA LEU A 215 1.56 16.71 -10.85
C LEU A 215 2.43 17.11 -12.03
N ASP A 216 3.04 16.11 -12.67
CA ASP A 216 3.74 16.25 -13.95
C ASP A 216 3.58 14.96 -14.80
N GLN A 217 3.99 15.03 -16.06
CA GLN A 217 3.96 13.89 -16.97
C GLN A 217 4.70 12.67 -16.41
N ALA A 218 5.88 12.87 -15.81
CA ALA A 218 6.70 11.79 -15.32
C ALA A 218 6.04 11.05 -14.15
N LEU A 219 5.37 11.77 -13.26
CA LEU A 219 4.59 11.18 -12.17
C LEU A 219 3.39 10.39 -12.72
N ILE A 220 2.62 10.99 -13.63
CA ILE A 220 1.43 10.32 -14.22
C ILE A 220 1.84 9.03 -14.92
N TRP A 221 2.90 9.04 -15.73
CA TRP A 221 3.39 7.86 -16.43
C TRP A 221 3.80 6.76 -15.45
N ARG A 222 4.63 7.07 -14.46
CA ARG A 222 5.01 6.09 -13.41
C ARG A 222 3.81 5.48 -12.71
N LYS A 223 2.77 6.28 -12.44
CA LYS A 223 1.55 5.79 -11.79
C LYS A 223 0.71 4.91 -12.72
N LEU A 224 0.62 5.27 -14.00
CA LEU A 224 -0.06 4.45 -15.00
C LEU A 224 0.66 3.11 -15.19
N ASP A 225 1.99 3.11 -15.30
CA ASP A 225 2.78 1.89 -15.41
C ASP A 225 2.56 0.96 -14.21
N ALA A 226 2.62 1.50 -12.98
CA ALA A 226 2.35 0.73 -11.77
C ALA A 226 0.91 0.18 -11.71
N LEU A 227 -0.07 0.95 -12.22
CA LEU A 227 -1.47 0.51 -12.26
C LEU A 227 -1.69 -0.57 -13.31
N VAL A 228 -1.07 -0.45 -14.49
CA VAL A 228 -1.09 -1.48 -15.54
C VAL A 228 -0.50 -2.79 -15.03
N ASP A 229 0.70 -2.74 -14.44
CA ASP A 229 1.38 -3.92 -13.90
C ASP A 229 0.53 -4.62 -12.82
N PHE A 230 -0.16 -3.84 -12.02
CA PHE A 230 -1.11 -4.38 -11.05
C PHE A 230 -2.32 -5.03 -11.73
N CYS A 231 -2.96 -4.34 -12.68
CA CYS A 231 -4.15 -4.83 -13.36
C CYS A 231 -3.87 -6.05 -14.24
N ARG A 232 -2.67 -6.19 -14.80
CA ARG A 232 -2.25 -7.36 -15.59
C ARG A 232 -2.25 -8.67 -14.79
N ARG A 233 -2.34 -8.62 -13.46
CA ARG A 233 -2.50 -9.81 -12.60
C ARG A 233 -3.85 -10.52 -12.81
N PHE A 234 -4.85 -9.82 -13.37
CA PHE A 234 -6.21 -10.35 -13.56
C PHE A 234 -6.87 -9.92 -14.89
N SER A 235 -6.25 -9.05 -15.68
CA SER A 235 -6.74 -8.62 -17.00
C SER A 235 -5.57 -8.59 -18.00
N ALA A 236 -5.69 -9.31 -19.11
CA ALA A 236 -4.66 -9.35 -20.17
C ALA A 236 -4.60 -8.04 -20.96
N ALA A 237 -5.71 -7.31 -21.08
CA ALA A 237 -5.84 -6.03 -21.77
C ALA A 237 -6.55 -5.03 -20.82
N PRO A 238 -5.81 -4.41 -19.88
CA PRO A 238 -6.41 -3.56 -18.87
C PRO A 238 -7.15 -2.35 -19.44
N HIS A 239 -8.31 -2.05 -18.87
CA HIS A 239 -9.06 -0.83 -19.11
C HIS A 239 -8.84 0.13 -17.93
N LEU A 240 -8.18 1.25 -18.17
CA LEU A 240 -7.84 2.26 -17.16
C LEU A 240 -8.59 3.56 -17.41
N VAL A 241 -8.92 4.25 -16.32
CA VAL A 241 -9.53 5.59 -16.34
C VAL A 241 -8.68 6.55 -15.52
N VAL A 242 -8.41 7.73 -16.09
CA VAL A 242 -7.79 8.87 -15.38
C VAL A 242 -8.83 9.93 -15.14
N ALA A 243 -9.03 10.31 -13.88
CA ALA A 243 -9.87 11.44 -13.52
C ALA A 243 -9.23 12.77 -13.91
N GLY A 244 -10.00 13.75 -14.34
CA GLY A 244 -9.54 15.13 -14.49
C GLY A 244 -9.17 15.77 -13.15
N LEU A 245 -8.35 16.79 -13.18
CA LEU A 245 -7.99 17.56 -11.99
C LEU A 245 -9.11 18.55 -11.62
N ASN A 246 -9.60 19.25 -12.64
CA ASN A 246 -10.58 20.32 -12.49
C ASN A 246 -12.02 19.83 -12.73
N PRO A 247 -13.04 20.57 -12.25
CA PRO A 247 -14.42 20.29 -12.58
C PRO A 247 -14.60 20.16 -14.11
N HIS A 248 -15.41 19.20 -14.54
CA HIS A 248 -15.64 18.89 -15.96
C HIS A 248 -14.37 18.66 -16.79
N ALA A 249 -13.27 18.20 -16.14
CA ALA A 249 -11.94 18.08 -16.76
C ALA A 249 -11.49 19.39 -17.44
N GLY A 250 -11.69 20.51 -16.74
CA GLY A 250 -11.26 21.84 -17.16
C GLY A 250 -12.18 22.57 -18.15
N GLU A 251 -13.19 21.91 -18.74
CA GLU A 251 -14.17 22.47 -19.70
C GLU A 251 -13.51 23.38 -20.77
N ASN A 252 -12.56 22.82 -21.52
CA ASN A 252 -11.77 23.55 -22.52
C ASN A 252 -11.03 24.78 -21.96
N GLY A 253 -10.57 24.71 -20.71
CA GLY A 253 -9.81 25.77 -20.05
C GLY A 253 -10.63 26.82 -19.32
N GLN A 254 -11.97 26.65 -19.26
CA GLN A 254 -12.85 27.60 -18.54
C GLN A 254 -12.83 27.39 -17.02
N LEU A 255 -12.66 26.14 -16.58
CA LEU A 255 -12.64 25.75 -15.17
C LEU A 255 -11.26 25.30 -14.66
N GLY A 256 -10.22 25.44 -15.47
CA GLY A 256 -8.84 25.07 -15.23
C GLY A 256 -8.16 24.70 -16.54
N ILE A 257 -6.86 24.86 -16.60
CA ILE A 257 -6.11 24.69 -17.87
C ILE A 257 -5.19 23.46 -17.85
N GLU A 258 -5.02 22.80 -16.70
CA GLU A 258 -4.05 21.74 -16.51
C GLU A 258 -4.28 20.56 -17.47
N GLU A 259 -5.53 20.22 -17.74
CA GLU A 259 -5.90 19.15 -18.68
C GLU A 259 -5.44 19.49 -20.10
N SER A 260 -5.81 20.64 -20.60
CA SER A 260 -5.45 21.08 -21.97
C SER A 260 -3.99 21.52 -22.10
N LEU A 261 -3.38 22.04 -21.02
CA LEU A 261 -2.00 22.52 -21.02
C LEU A 261 -0.99 21.37 -21.16
N TRP A 262 -1.20 20.26 -20.45
CA TRP A 262 -0.21 19.19 -20.43
C TRP A 262 -0.78 17.78 -20.22
N LEU A 263 -1.87 17.57 -19.44
CA LEU A 263 -2.33 16.24 -19.04
C LEU A 263 -2.83 15.43 -20.22
N GLU A 264 -3.63 16.00 -21.11
CA GLU A 264 -4.12 15.33 -22.34
C GLU A 264 -2.97 14.89 -23.23
N ALA A 265 -1.98 15.77 -23.44
CA ALA A 265 -0.80 15.44 -24.25
C ALA A 265 0.02 14.30 -23.61
N ALA A 266 0.18 14.34 -22.28
CA ALA A 266 0.87 13.29 -21.54
C ALA A 266 0.16 11.93 -21.65
N LEU A 267 -1.18 11.90 -21.54
CA LEU A 267 -1.97 10.67 -21.67
C LEU A 267 -1.96 10.15 -23.11
N ASN A 268 -2.01 11.02 -24.12
CA ASN A 268 -1.94 10.62 -25.53
C ASN A 268 -0.58 9.98 -25.84
N ALA A 269 0.51 10.59 -25.44
CA ALA A 269 1.84 10.03 -25.63
C ALA A 269 2.04 8.69 -24.89
N TRP A 270 1.43 8.52 -23.69
CA TRP A 270 1.44 7.25 -22.97
C TRP A 270 0.63 6.16 -23.72
N ARG A 271 -0.54 6.49 -24.30
CA ARG A 271 -1.36 5.56 -25.11
C ARG A 271 -0.60 5.03 -26.31
N GLU A 272 0.17 5.87 -26.99
CA GLU A 272 0.99 5.46 -28.13
C GLU A 272 2.03 4.40 -27.76
N LEU A 273 2.57 4.47 -26.54
CA LEU A 273 3.54 3.49 -26.02
C LEU A 273 2.90 2.20 -25.51
N HIS A 274 1.59 2.22 -25.22
CA HIS A 274 0.86 1.10 -24.58
C HIS A 274 -0.42 0.76 -25.39
N PRO A 275 -0.30 0.32 -26.66
CA PRO A 275 -1.47 0.09 -27.53
C PRO A 275 -2.33 -1.12 -27.09
N ASP A 276 -1.83 -1.95 -26.18
CA ASP A 276 -2.51 -3.09 -25.57
C ASP A 276 -3.38 -2.69 -24.34
N VAL A 277 -3.31 -1.43 -23.91
CA VAL A 277 -4.06 -0.89 -22.75
C VAL A 277 -5.13 0.09 -23.22
N ARG A 278 -6.37 -0.14 -22.85
CA ARG A 278 -7.42 0.87 -23.03
C ARG A 278 -7.30 1.92 -21.94
N LEU A 279 -6.86 3.13 -22.31
CA LEU A 279 -6.80 4.27 -21.39
C LEU A 279 -7.82 5.32 -21.78
N GLU A 280 -8.72 5.65 -20.86
CA GLU A 280 -9.68 6.76 -20.98
C GLU A 280 -9.30 7.91 -20.05
N GLY A 281 -9.52 9.13 -20.48
CA GLY A 281 -9.25 10.32 -19.65
C GLY A 281 -8.44 11.40 -20.38
N PRO A 282 -8.31 12.57 -19.73
CA PRO A 282 -8.90 12.89 -18.42
C PRO A 282 -10.44 12.98 -18.52
N LEU A 283 -11.15 12.27 -17.63
CA LEU A 283 -12.62 12.31 -17.59
C LEU A 283 -13.10 13.26 -16.48
N PRO A 284 -14.29 13.89 -16.64
CA PRO A 284 -14.89 14.67 -15.57
C PRO A 284 -14.93 13.92 -14.24
N PRO A 285 -14.33 14.46 -13.16
CA PRO A 285 -14.13 13.73 -11.91
C PRO A 285 -15.43 13.42 -11.15
N ASP A 286 -16.50 14.13 -11.43
CA ASP A 286 -17.83 13.91 -10.86
C ASP A 286 -18.57 12.71 -11.49
N THR A 287 -18.23 12.34 -12.73
CA THR A 287 -18.95 11.31 -13.49
C THR A 287 -18.09 10.09 -13.85
N CYS A 288 -16.78 10.17 -13.82
CA CYS A 288 -15.88 9.07 -14.20
C CYS A 288 -16.08 7.78 -13.36
N TRP A 289 -16.69 7.87 -12.18
CA TRP A 289 -16.96 6.76 -11.27
C TRP A 289 -18.28 6.03 -11.50
N LEU A 290 -19.14 6.48 -12.44
CA LEU A 290 -20.47 5.90 -12.66
C LEU A 290 -20.40 4.42 -13.04
N SER A 291 -19.45 4.04 -13.90
CA SER A 291 -19.24 2.63 -14.28
C SER A 291 -18.77 1.77 -13.11
N ALA A 292 -17.93 2.33 -12.21
CA ALA A 292 -17.54 1.67 -10.98
C ALA A 292 -18.75 1.42 -10.06
N ALA A 293 -19.62 2.41 -9.90
CA ALA A 293 -20.84 2.27 -9.09
C ALA A 293 -21.79 1.20 -9.65
N GLN A 294 -21.95 1.13 -10.97
CA GLN A 294 -22.75 0.10 -11.62
C GLN A 294 -22.15 -1.30 -11.44
N ALA A 295 -20.84 -1.44 -11.67
CA ALA A 295 -20.13 -2.70 -11.49
C ALA A 295 -20.15 -3.17 -10.03
N TRP A 296 -20.02 -2.25 -9.07
CA TRP A 296 -20.15 -2.57 -7.64
C TRP A 296 -21.51 -3.15 -7.28
N GLN A 297 -22.58 -2.69 -7.93
CA GLN A 297 -23.95 -3.20 -7.77
C GLN A 297 -24.24 -4.48 -8.59
N GLY A 298 -23.25 -5.05 -9.26
CA GLY A 298 -23.44 -6.21 -10.14
C GLY A 298 -24.12 -5.91 -11.48
N LYS A 299 -24.18 -4.63 -11.88
CA LYS A 299 -24.81 -4.17 -13.14
C LYS A 299 -23.77 -4.00 -14.25
N GLY A 300 -23.09 -5.08 -14.61
CA GLY A 300 -22.04 -5.08 -15.64
C GLY A 300 -20.62 -5.07 -15.04
N SER A 301 -19.61 -4.80 -15.87
CA SER A 301 -18.23 -4.63 -15.48
C SER A 301 -17.80 -3.16 -15.58
N GLY A 302 -16.89 -2.75 -14.71
CA GLY A 302 -16.25 -1.43 -14.76
C GLY A 302 -14.82 -1.52 -15.31
N PRO A 303 -14.11 -0.39 -15.42
CA PRO A 303 -12.67 -0.35 -15.66
C PRO A 303 -11.88 -1.19 -14.65
N ASP A 304 -10.73 -1.70 -15.09
CA ASP A 304 -9.83 -2.49 -14.25
C ASP A 304 -9.08 -1.62 -13.24
N GLY A 305 -8.86 -0.34 -13.56
CA GLY A 305 -8.17 0.58 -12.67
C GLY A 305 -8.53 2.05 -12.92
N TYR A 306 -8.50 2.81 -11.82
CA TYR A 306 -8.67 4.26 -11.81
C TYR A 306 -7.39 4.94 -11.31
N LEU A 307 -6.93 5.98 -12.00
CA LEU A 307 -5.93 6.90 -11.49
C LEU A 307 -6.62 8.18 -11.03
N ALA A 308 -6.66 8.38 -9.71
CA ALA A 308 -7.09 9.63 -9.11
C ALA A 308 -5.89 10.56 -8.90
N LEU A 309 -6.04 11.85 -9.17
CA LEU A 309 -4.95 12.81 -9.12
C LEU A 309 -4.63 13.27 -7.70
N TYR A 310 -5.61 13.22 -6.79
CA TYR A 310 -5.44 13.54 -5.38
C TYR A 310 -6.25 12.61 -4.47
N HIS A 311 -5.90 12.63 -3.20
CA HIS A 311 -6.38 11.69 -2.18
C HIS A 311 -7.91 11.56 -2.15
N ASP A 312 -8.65 12.66 -1.90
CA ASP A 312 -10.09 12.57 -1.69
C ASP A 312 -10.85 12.28 -2.99
N GLN A 313 -10.33 12.68 -4.15
CA GLN A 313 -10.89 12.30 -5.45
C GLN A 313 -11.02 10.78 -5.62
N GLY A 314 -10.02 10.04 -5.16
CA GLY A 314 -10.03 8.58 -5.21
C GLY A 314 -10.74 7.94 -4.03
N LEU A 315 -10.56 8.48 -2.80
CA LEU A 315 -11.04 7.80 -1.61
C LEU A 315 -12.52 8.04 -1.30
N ILE A 316 -13.11 9.16 -1.71
CA ILE A 316 -14.55 9.39 -1.55
C ILE A 316 -15.35 8.27 -2.25
N PRO A 317 -15.17 7.99 -3.56
CA PRO A 317 -15.91 6.90 -4.22
C PRO A 317 -15.58 5.52 -3.65
N VAL A 318 -14.31 5.25 -3.30
CA VAL A 318 -13.94 3.96 -2.68
C VAL A 318 -14.68 3.76 -1.35
N LYS A 319 -14.69 4.77 -0.49
CA LYS A 319 -15.34 4.66 0.83
C LYS A 319 -16.86 4.66 0.76
N LEU A 320 -17.45 5.34 -0.20
CA LEU A 320 -18.90 5.30 -0.41
C LEU A 320 -19.39 3.94 -0.93
N LEU A 321 -18.60 3.27 -1.78
CA LEU A 321 -18.97 1.99 -2.37
C LEU A 321 -18.53 0.80 -1.51
N ALA A 322 -17.33 0.83 -0.97
CA ALA A 322 -16.61 -0.35 -0.49
C ALA A 322 -16.00 -0.17 0.92
N PHE A 323 -16.63 0.60 1.81
CA PHE A 323 -16.03 0.99 3.10
C PHE A 323 -15.40 -0.18 3.87
N ASP A 324 -16.12 -1.30 4.00
CA ASP A 324 -15.67 -2.48 4.76
C ASP A 324 -14.78 -3.45 3.94
N ALA A 325 -14.83 -3.34 2.61
CA ALA A 325 -14.10 -4.21 1.68
C ALA A 325 -12.83 -3.56 1.10
N ALA A 326 -12.63 -2.26 1.34
CA ALA A 326 -11.48 -1.54 0.85
C ALA A 326 -10.20 -1.97 1.56
N VAL A 327 -9.19 -2.27 0.75
CA VAL A 327 -7.87 -2.70 1.18
C VAL A 327 -6.83 -1.70 0.69
N ASN A 328 -6.07 -1.14 1.61
CA ASN A 328 -4.92 -0.32 1.26
C ASN A 328 -3.77 -1.23 0.81
N THR A 329 -3.34 -1.05 -0.42
CA THR A 329 -2.31 -1.86 -1.08
C THR A 329 -1.14 -0.97 -1.50
N THR A 330 0.08 -1.40 -1.21
CA THR A 330 1.27 -0.67 -1.63
C THR A 330 1.84 -1.30 -2.90
N LEU A 331 1.84 -0.55 -4.00
CA LEU A 331 2.47 -0.92 -5.27
C LEU A 331 3.93 -0.43 -5.32
N GLY A 332 4.73 -1.04 -6.19
CA GLY A 332 6.14 -0.66 -6.42
C GLY A 332 7.11 -1.25 -5.41
N LEU A 333 6.67 -2.12 -4.50
CA LEU A 333 7.52 -2.98 -3.68
C LEU A 333 7.83 -4.29 -4.42
N PRO A 334 8.92 -5.02 -4.10
CA PRO A 334 9.25 -6.32 -4.71
C PRO A 334 8.27 -7.45 -4.32
N PHE A 335 7.35 -7.18 -3.44
CA PHE A 335 6.27 -8.07 -2.99
C PHE A 335 4.98 -7.28 -2.76
N LEU A 336 3.85 -7.98 -2.68
CA LEU A 336 2.59 -7.33 -2.36
C LEU A 336 2.48 -7.05 -0.86
N ARG A 337 2.15 -5.80 -0.51
CA ARG A 337 1.77 -5.42 0.85
C ARG A 337 0.35 -4.91 0.87
N THR A 338 -0.44 -5.44 1.79
CA THR A 338 -1.81 -4.99 2.07
C THR A 338 -1.99 -4.59 3.52
N SER A 339 -2.99 -3.78 3.79
CA SER A 339 -3.41 -3.45 5.15
C SER A 339 -4.90 -3.10 5.20
N PRO A 340 -5.55 -3.28 6.36
CA PRO A 340 -6.89 -2.75 6.58
C PRO A 340 -6.89 -1.22 6.41
N ASP A 341 -8.05 -0.68 6.02
CA ASP A 341 -8.25 0.74 5.78
C ASP A 341 -8.84 1.47 7.01
N HIS A 342 -8.41 1.07 8.20
CA HIS A 342 -8.74 1.73 9.48
C HIS A 342 -7.48 1.97 10.31
N GLY A 343 -7.60 2.85 11.31
CA GLY A 343 -6.51 3.13 12.26
C GLY A 343 -6.44 2.14 13.42
N THR A 344 -5.65 2.50 14.42
CA THR A 344 -5.37 1.70 15.62
C THR A 344 -6.58 1.44 16.51
N GLY A 345 -7.68 2.20 16.38
CA GLY A 345 -8.93 1.98 17.11
C GLY A 345 -8.77 2.04 18.63
N PHE A 346 -7.92 2.92 19.15
CA PHE A 346 -7.59 3.00 20.59
C PHE A 346 -8.82 3.07 21.49
N GLY A 347 -9.87 3.79 21.09
CA GLY A 347 -11.08 3.94 21.88
C GLY A 347 -11.88 2.65 22.10
N ILE A 348 -11.62 1.60 21.31
CA ILE A 348 -12.31 0.31 21.41
C ILE A 348 -11.34 -0.85 21.68
N ALA A 349 -10.05 -0.57 21.88
CA ALA A 349 -9.04 -1.60 22.11
C ALA A 349 -9.38 -2.45 23.34
N GLY A 350 -9.33 -3.78 23.19
CA GLY A 350 -9.63 -4.75 24.24
C GLY A 350 -11.11 -4.92 24.61
N GLN A 351 -12.02 -4.25 23.88
CA GLN A 351 -13.46 -4.36 24.17
C GLN A 351 -14.13 -5.58 23.48
N GLY A 352 -13.48 -6.22 22.53
CA GLY A 352 -14.04 -7.36 21.79
C GLY A 352 -15.02 -6.99 20.69
N ILE A 353 -15.14 -5.69 20.35
CA ILE A 353 -16.12 -5.17 19.38
C ILE A 353 -15.50 -4.70 18.06
N ALA A 354 -14.17 -4.77 17.91
CA ALA A 354 -13.51 -4.41 16.67
C ALA A 354 -13.88 -5.40 15.56
N ARG A 355 -14.29 -4.87 14.38
CA ARG A 355 -14.73 -5.67 13.24
C ARG A 355 -13.54 -6.18 12.45
N PRO A 356 -13.47 -7.47 12.09
CA PRO A 356 -12.35 -8.07 11.35
C PRO A 356 -12.41 -7.88 9.84
N ASP A 357 -13.55 -7.40 9.29
CA ASP A 357 -13.85 -7.43 7.85
C ASP A 357 -12.73 -6.84 6.99
N SER A 358 -12.23 -5.66 7.36
CA SER A 358 -11.16 -5.00 6.61
C SER A 358 -9.81 -5.74 6.71
N MET A 359 -9.51 -6.36 7.86
CA MET A 359 -8.31 -7.21 8.01
C MET A 359 -8.44 -8.50 7.21
N ALA A 360 -9.60 -9.15 7.23
CA ALA A 360 -9.89 -10.32 6.41
C ALA A 360 -9.81 -10.00 4.91
N ALA A 361 -10.36 -8.85 4.49
CA ALA A 361 -10.23 -8.36 3.12
C ALA A 361 -8.77 -8.13 2.72
N ALA A 362 -7.95 -7.56 3.62
CA ALA A 362 -6.52 -7.37 3.40
C ALA A 362 -5.76 -8.70 3.24
N MET A 363 -6.07 -9.71 4.07
CA MET A 363 -5.50 -11.05 3.96
C MET A 363 -5.92 -11.74 2.65
N ALA A 364 -7.21 -11.67 2.28
CA ALA A 364 -7.70 -12.21 1.03
C ALA A 364 -7.03 -11.58 -0.19
N ALA A 365 -6.93 -10.25 -0.22
CA ALA A 365 -6.26 -9.52 -1.30
C ALA A 365 -4.78 -9.89 -1.41
N ALA A 366 -4.08 -10.08 -0.29
CA ALA A 366 -2.68 -10.51 -0.26
C ALA A 366 -2.48 -11.90 -0.86
N LEU A 367 -3.41 -12.83 -0.67
CA LEU A 367 -3.37 -14.18 -1.24
C LEU A 367 -3.78 -14.21 -2.72
N GLU A 368 -4.79 -13.44 -3.11
CA GLU A 368 -5.30 -13.43 -4.48
C GLU A 368 -4.39 -12.69 -5.46
N LEU A 369 -3.79 -11.59 -5.02
CA LEU A 369 -3.07 -10.64 -5.85
C LEU A 369 -1.54 -10.69 -5.69
N GLY A 370 -1.05 -11.37 -4.70
CA GLY A 370 0.36 -11.56 -4.42
C GLY A 370 1.08 -12.58 -5.30
#